data_c8f00f88bbbb6ec77ed4c37d5a6c483e
#
_entry.id   c8f00f88bbbb6ec77ed4c37d5a6c483e
#
_cell.length_a   1.000
_cell.length_b   1.000
_cell.length_c   1.000
_cell.angle_alpha   90.00
_cell.angle_beta   90.00
_cell.angle_gamma   90.00
#
_symmetry.space_group_name_H-M   'P 1'
#
loop_
_entity.id
_entity.type
_entity.pdbx_description
1 polymer ?
#
loop_
_entity_poly.entity_id
_entity_poly.type
_entity_poly.pdbx_seq_one_letter_code
_entity_poly.pdbx_strand_id
1 'polypeptide(L)'
;PSAGVIRSDFDPIKIARAYHEAGADAISCLTDEKFFQGRLDYIDQIKSAVPLPVLRKDFIVDAWQVWESRAAGADAVLLIAECLTTNEMIDLQILATELNMTCLIEVHSIENLMRVREGVIGVPMKSYSLLGINRNLATMKVDVGTTLRLADLVEDRRVLVSESGIQTRSHVEKLADAGVRAVLIGETLMRTGDVTTTMRELFFKSTR
;
A
#
# COMPACT_ATOMS: atom_id res chain seq x y z
N PRO A 1 9.22 -11.94 1.28
CA PRO A 1 9.80 -13.31 1.44
C PRO A 1 10.03 -14.00 0.11
N SER A 2 9.13 -13.87 -0.88
CA SER A 2 9.24 -14.60 -2.15
C SER A 2 10.42 -14.18 -3.03
N ALA A 3 10.90 -12.95 -2.90
CA ALA A 3 11.98 -12.40 -3.73
C ALA A 3 13.36 -12.41 -3.03
N GLY A 4 13.45 -12.82 -1.76
CA GLY A 4 14.67 -12.71 -0.96
C GLY A 4 15.08 -11.26 -0.71
N VAL A 5 16.35 -11.05 -0.35
CA VAL A 5 16.93 -9.70 -0.21
C VAL A 5 17.05 -9.07 -1.59
N ILE A 6 16.25 -8.02 -1.85
CA ILE A 6 16.24 -7.32 -3.14
C ILE A 6 17.39 -6.30 -3.21
N ARG A 7 17.74 -5.68 -2.06
CA ARG A 7 18.72 -4.61 -2.01
C ARG A 7 19.61 -4.75 -0.77
N SER A 8 20.91 -4.99 -0.98
CA SER A 8 21.87 -5.18 0.10
C SER A 8 22.37 -3.86 0.72
N ASP A 9 22.27 -2.75 -0.02
CA ASP A 9 22.63 -1.38 0.37
C ASP A 9 21.41 -0.59 0.87
N PHE A 10 20.49 -1.26 1.57
CA PHE A 10 19.25 -0.65 2.05
C PHE A 10 19.52 0.49 3.04
N ASP A 11 19.03 1.69 2.70
CA ASP A 11 19.06 2.88 3.52
C ASP A 11 17.70 3.59 3.39
N PRO A 12 16.84 3.55 4.43
CA PRO A 12 15.48 4.07 4.35
C PRO A 12 15.43 5.57 4.04
N ILE A 13 16.40 6.35 4.53
CA ILE A 13 16.47 7.80 4.31
C ILE A 13 16.80 8.10 2.85
N LYS A 14 17.82 7.44 2.30
CA LYS A 14 18.21 7.64 0.89
C LYS A 14 17.10 7.22 -0.07
N ILE A 15 16.45 6.09 0.22
CA ILE A 15 15.34 5.59 -0.59
C ILE A 15 14.14 6.55 -0.52
N ALA A 16 13.78 7.03 0.68
CA ALA A 16 12.69 7.99 0.86
C ALA A 16 12.93 9.28 0.09
N ARG A 17 14.14 9.83 0.14
CA ARG A 17 14.51 11.03 -0.64
C ARG A 17 14.41 10.78 -2.15
N ALA A 18 14.91 9.64 -2.64
CA ALA A 18 14.81 9.29 -4.06
C ALA A 18 13.35 9.17 -4.51
N TYR A 19 12.47 8.58 -3.69
CA TYR A 19 11.05 8.51 -3.98
C TYR A 19 10.38 9.89 -3.99
N HIS A 20 10.68 10.73 -3.01
CA HIS A 20 10.18 12.11 -2.96
C HIS A 20 10.61 12.92 -4.18
N GLU A 21 11.89 12.90 -4.53
CA GLU A 21 12.45 13.57 -5.72
C GLU A 21 11.86 13.03 -7.04
N ALA A 22 11.49 11.76 -7.06
CA ALA A 22 10.83 11.13 -8.20
C ALA A 22 9.33 11.43 -8.29
N GLY A 23 8.74 12.12 -7.30
CA GLY A 23 7.34 12.54 -7.29
C GLY A 23 6.38 11.52 -6.70
N ALA A 24 6.82 10.68 -5.76
CA ALA A 24 5.92 9.84 -4.98
C ALA A 24 5.02 10.69 -4.08
N ASP A 25 3.74 10.32 -3.96
CA ASP A 25 2.76 11.01 -3.10
C ASP A 25 2.77 10.49 -1.66
N ALA A 26 3.22 9.25 -1.45
CA ALA A 26 3.29 8.58 -0.14
C ALA A 26 4.37 7.48 -0.15
N ILE A 27 4.79 7.05 1.02
CA ILE A 27 5.77 5.97 1.20
C ILE A 27 5.13 4.82 1.98
N SER A 28 5.30 3.59 1.48
CA SER A 28 4.97 2.38 2.22
C SER A 28 6.22 1.83 2.88
N CYS A 29 6.19 1.73 4.21
CA CYS A 29 7.29 1.27 5.05
C CYS A 29 6.98 -0.10 5.64
N LEU A 30 7.76 -1.13 5.28
CA LEU A 30 7.69 -2.44 5.90
C LEU A 30 8.28 -2.37 7.31
N THR A 31 7.51 -2.85 8.30
CA THR A 31 7.93 -2.85 9.71
C THR A 31 8.00 -4.25 10.33
N ASP A 32 7.52 -5.28 9.67
CA ASP A 32 7.70 -6.66 10.11
C ASP A 32 9.18 -7.08 10.00
N GLU A 33 9.78 -7.46 11.13
CA GLU A 33 11.19 -7.81 11.20
C GLU A 33 11.46 -9.23 10.71
N LYS A 34 10.56 -10.15 11.04
CA LYS A 34 10.78 -11.58 10.87
C LYS A 34 10.71 -12.02 9.40
N PHE A 35 9.72 -11.56 8.68
CA PHE A 35 9.44 -12.02 7.32
C PHE A 35 9.91 -11.03 6.24
N PHE A 36 9.90 -9.73 6.56
CA PHE A 36 10.23 -8.68 5.60
C PHE A 36 11.48 -7.88 5.94
N GLN A 37 12.15 -8.17 7.06
CA GLN A 37 13.36 -7.47 7.53
C GLN A 37 13.12 -5.95 7.68
N GLY A 38 11.87 -5.58 7.96
CA GLY A 38 11.49 -4.20 8.25
C GLY A 38 11.85 -3.80 9.68
N ARG A 39 11.58 -2.55 10.03
CA ARG A 39 11.73 -2.04 11.40
C ARG A 39 10.79 -0.89 11.63
N LEU A 40 10.23 -0.79 12.82
CA LEU A 40 9.28 0.26 13.17
C LEU A 40 9.95 1.65 13.16
N ASP A 41 11.20 1.76 13.60
CA ASP A 41 11.97 3.01 13.63
C ASP A 41 12.27 3.59 12.23
N TYR A 42 12.11 2.81 11.15
CA TYR A 42 12.20 3.35 9.79
C TYR A 42 11.11 4.39 9.49
N ILE A 43 9.94 4.31 10.13
CA ILE A 43 8.87 5.30 9.95
C ILE A 43 9.36 6.68 10.39
N ASP A 44 9.88 6.81 11.61
CA ASP A 44 10.42 8.08 12.14
C ASP A 44 11.58 8.61 11.28
N GLN A 45 12.50 7.73 10.86
CA GLN A 45 13.61 8.08 9.97
C GLN A 45 13.12 8.65 8.63
N ILE A 46 12.10 8.03 8.02
CA ILE A 46 11.49 8.49 6.76
C ILE A 46 10.78 9.84 6.97
N LYS A 47 9.96 9.95 8.02
CA LYS A 47 9.22 11.18 8.36
C LYS A 47 10.15 12.36 8.62
N SER A 48 11.31 12.10 9.21
CA SER A 48 12.34 13.13 9.45
C SER A 48 13.07 13.54 8.17
N ALA A 49 13.09 12.68 7.15
CA ALA A 49 13.84 12.90 5.92
C ALA A 49 13.03 13.58 4.80
N VAL A 50 11.72 13.34 4.72
CA VAL A 50 10.83 13.84 3.66
C VAL A 50 9.43 14.17 4.20
N PRO A 51 8.73 15.16 3.60
CA PRO A 51 7.40 15.60 4.05
C PRO A 51 6.26 14.73 3.47
N LEU A 52 6.50 13.44 3.25
CA LEU A 52 5.51 12.54 2.67
C LEU A 52 4.74 11.77 3.77
N PRO A 53 3.46 11.45 3.56
CA PRO A 53 2.75 10.52 4.43
C PRO A 53 3.35 9.12 4.33
N VAL A 54 3.34 8.40 5.46
CA VAL A 54 3.91 7.06 5.58
C VAL A 54 2.85 6.05 5.99
N LEU A 55 2.70 5.01 5.17
CA LEU A 55 1.92 3.82 5.49
C LEU A 55 2.80 2.82 6.25
N ARG A 56 2.40 2.41 7.47
CA ARG A 56 2.95 1.21 8.11
C ARG A 56 2.40 -0.03 7.41
N LYS A 57 3.28 -0.74 6.70
CA LYS A 57 2.94 -2.00 6.04
C LYS A 57 3.42 -3.17 6.90
N ASP A 58 2.48 -3.74 7.65
CA ASP A 58 2.71 -4.80 8.64
C ASP A 58 1.45 -5.68 8.76
N PHE A 59 1.53 -6.77 9.51
CA PHE A 59 0.37 -7.56 9.91
C PHE A 59 -0.25 -6.95 11.18
N ILE A 60 -1.15 -6.00 10.99
CA ILE A 60 -1.88 -5.35 12.10
C ILE A 60 -3.07 -6.23 12.48
N VAL A 61 -3.03 -6.79 13.68
CA VAL A 61 -4.05 -7.71 14.21
C VAL A 61 -4.53 -7.33 15.62
N ASP A 62 -3.96 -6.26 16.20
CA ASP A 62 -4.25 -5.82 17.57
C ASP A 62 -4.28 -4.29 17.66
N ALA A 63 -5.15 -3.76 18.51
CA ALA A 63 -5.28 -2.33 18.77
C ALA A 63 -3.96 -1.67 19.23
N TRP A 64 -3.14 -2.39 19.99
CA TRP A 64 -1.83 -1.92 20.41
C TRP A 64 -0.96 -1.51 19.22
N GLN A 65 -0.96 -2.31 18.15
CA GLN A 65 -0.18 -2.02 16.94
C GLN A 65 -0.65 -0.74 16.25
N VAL A 66 -1.93 -0.39 16.34
CA VAL A 66 -2.46 0.88 15.81
C VAL A 66 -1.94 2.06 16.62
N TRP A 67 -1.95 1.98 17.97
CA TRP A 67 -1.34 2.98 18.83
C TRP A 67 0.16 3.12 18.60
N GLU A 68 0.86 2.01 18.49
CA GLU A 68 2.29 1.97 18.18
C GLU A 68 2.60 2.60 16.82
N SER A 69 1.76 2.37 15.82
CA SER A 69 1.89 3.00 14.50
C SER A 69 1.82 4.51 14.59
N ARG A 70 0.81 5.03 15.32
CA ARG A 70 0.67 6.47 15.52
C ARG A 70 1.85 7.06 16.31
N ALA A 71 2.30 6.38 17.36
CA ALA A 71 3.46 6.80 18.15
C ALA A 71 4.75 6.84 17.32
N ALA A 72 4.92 5.92 16.38
CA ALA A 72 6.04 5.91 15.43
C ALA A 72 5.92 6.97 14.32
N GLY A 73 4.81 7.71 14.24
CA GLY A 73 4.60 8.77 13.25
C GLY A 73 3.93 8.34 11.94
N ALA A 74 3.36 7.13 11.88
CA ALA A 74 2.61 6.67 10.71
C ALA A 74 1.38 7.56 10.43
N ASP A 75 1.08 7.78 9.16
CA ASP A 75 -0.12 8.47 8.69
C ASP A 75 -1.21 7.50 8.21
N ALA A 76 -0.83 6.26 7.96
CA ALA A 76 -1.73 5.19 7.55
C ALA A 76 -1.28 3.83 8.06
N VAL A 77 -2.23 2.91 8.19
CA VAL A 77 -2.00 1.50 8.56
C VAL A 77 -2.62 0.55 7.56
N LEU A 78 -2.03 -0.64 7.42
CA LEU A 78 -2.54 -1.73 6.59
C LEU A 78 -3.43 -2.65 7.43
N LEU A 79 -4.64 -2.92 6.93
CA LEU A 79 -5.54 -3.94 7.47
C LEU A 79 -5.77 -5.01 6.41
N ILE A 80 -5.35 -6.25 6.68
CA ILE A 80 -5.44 -7.36 5.72
C ILE A 80 -6.71 -8.15 5.99
N ALA A 81 -7.62 -8.16 5.03
CA ALA A 81 -8.93 -8.81 5.18
C ALA A 81 -8.83 -10.32 5.48
N GLU A 82 -7.81 -10.99 4.98
CA GLU A 82 -7.55 -12.41 5.24
C GLU A 82 -7.10 -12.70 6.67
N CYS A 83 -6.58 -11.69 7.39
CA CYS A 83 -6.07 -11.83 8.75
C CYS A 83 -7.08 -11.42 9.83
N LEU A 84 -8.18 -10.74 9.44
CA LEU A 84 -9.11 -10.10 10.37
C LEU A 84 -10.56 -10.49 10.06
N THR A 85 -11.37 -10.61 11.08
CA THR A 85 -12.83 -10.64 10.95
C THR A 85 -13.36 -9.26 10.57
N THR A 86 -14.60 -9.18 10.12
CA THR A 86 -15.27 -7.90 9.80
C THR A 86 -15.30 -6.96 11.01
N ASN A 87 -15.62 -7.48 12.20
CA ASN A 87 -15.69 -6.66 13.42
C ASN A 87 -14.32 -6.13 13.83
N GLU A 88 -13.27 -6.98 13.81
CA GLU A 88 -11.90 -6.54 14.10
C GLU A 88 -11.43 -5.46 13.12
N MET A 89 -11.73 -5.59 11.82
CA MET A 89 -11.40 -4.54 10.85
C MET A 89 -12.11 -3.21 11.17
N ILE A 90 -13.40 -3.26 11.54
CA ILE A 90 -14.18 -2.07 11.93
C ILE A 90 -13.57 -1.42 13.16
N ASP A 91 -13.29 -2.19 14.22
CA ASP A 91 -12.75 -1.68 15.46
C ASP A 91 -11.38 -1.02 15.25
N LEU A 92 -10.48 -1.68 14.50
CA LEU A 92 -9.16 -1.13 14.18
C LEU A 92 -9.25 0.11 13.26
N GLN A 93 -10.22 0.13 12.34
CA GLN A 93 -10.48 1.29 11.47
C GLN A 93 -11.01 2.49 12.26
N ILE A 94 -11.92 2.28 13.21
CA ILE A 94 -12.41 3.31 14.12
C ILE A 94 -11.23 3.92 14.90
N LEU A 95 -10.43 3.07 15.52
CA LEU A 95 -9.27 3.48 16.29
C LEU A 95 -8.26 4.26 15.44
N ALA A 96 -7.94 3.77 14.23
CA ALA A 96 -7.04 4.46 13.33
C ALA A 96 -7.57 5.86 12.95
N THR A 97 -8.89 5.97 12.70
CA THR A 97 -9.56 7.24 12.38
C THR A 97 -9.49 8.22 13.55
N GLU A 98 -9.74 7.76 14.79
CA GLU A 98 -9.61 8.57 16.01
C GLU A 98 -8.19 9.09 16.22
N LEU A 99 -7.20 8.33 15.77
CA LEU A 99 -5.78 8.70 15.80
C LEU A 99 -5.34 9.50 14.56
N ASN A 100 -6.28 9.94 13.71
CA ASN A 100 -6.00 10.66 12.46
C ASN A 100 -5.10 9.89 11.50
N MET A 101 -5.31 8.58 11.39
CA MET A 101 -4.66 7.72 10.39
C MET A 101 -5.67 7.19 9.37
N THR A 102 -5.22 7.02 8.13
CA THR A 102 -5.98 6.37 7.06
C THR A 102 -5.76 4.85 7.13
N CYS A 103 -6.80 4.06 6.84
CA CYS A 103 -6.65 2.61 6.64
C CYS A 103 -6.53 2.27 5.16
N LEU A 104 -5.53 1.47 4.82
CA LEU A 104 -5.46 0.73 3.57
C LEU A 104 -5.96 -0.70 3.85
N ILE A 105 -7.14 -1.06 3.33
CA ILE A 105 -7.73 -2.37 3.54
C ILE A 105 -7.35 -3.24 2.35
N GLU A 106 -6.48 -4.23 2.56
CA GLU A 106 -5.95 -5.10 1.51
C GLU A 106 -6.80 -6.36 1.37
N VAL A 107 -7.15 -6.71 0.13
CA VAL A 107 -7.88 -7.92 -0.25
C VAL A 107 -7.14 -8.70 -1.33
N HIS A 108 -7.24 -10.04 -1.27
CA HIS A 108 -6.59 -10.96 -2.22
C HIS A 108 -7.58 -11.84 -2.98
N SER A 109 -8.87 -11.77 -2.65
CA SER A 109 -9.92 -12.60 -3.25
C SER A 109 -11.20 -11.81 -3.48
N ILE A 110 -12.05 -12.32 -4.37
CA ILE A 110 -13.40 -11.75 -4.60
C ILE A 110 -14.24 -11.85 -3.33
N GLU A 111 -14.15 -12.96 -2.61
CA GLU A 111 -14.91 -13.20 -1.38
C GLU A 111 -14.60 -12.13 -0.33
N ASN A 112 -13.33 -11.87 -0.07
CA ASN A 112 -12.91 -10.83 0.88
C ASN A 112 -13.23 -9.42 0.36
N LEU A 113 -13.15 -9.17 -0.94
CA LEU A 113 -13.61 -7.91 -1.53
C LEU A 113 -15.08 -7.65 -1.23
N MET A 114 -15.95 -8.63 -1.46
CA MET A 114 -17.39 -8.49 -1.18
C MET A 114 -17.65 -8.26 0.30
N ARG A 115 -17.01 -9.02 1.18
CA ARG A 115 -17.10 -8.87 2.63
C ARG A 115 -16.68 -7.46 3.10
N VAL A 116 -15.57 -6.95 2.57
CA VAL A 116 -15.05 -5.61 2.91
C VAL A 116 -15.96 -4.52 2.37
N ARG A 117 -16.41 -4.64 1.12
CA ARG A 117 -17.30 -3.69 0.47
C ARG A 117 -18.62 -3.53 1.21
N GLU A 118 -19.22 -4.63 1.65
CA GLU A 118 -20.53 -4.64 2.30
C GLU A 118 -20.48 -4.25 3.78
N GLY A 119 -19.39 -4.53 4.47
CA GLY A 119 -19.32 -4.43 5.92
C GLY A 119 -18.27 -3.49 6.52
N VAL A 120 -17.29 -3.03 5.75
CA VAL A 120 -16.14 -2.31 6.30
C VAL A 120 -15.93 -0.94 5.65
N ILE A 121 -15.94 -0.86 4.33
CA ILE A 121 -15.71 0.40 3.61
C ILE A 121 -16.82 1.40 3.93
N GLY A 122 -16.42 2.61 4.37
CA GLY A 122 -17.35 3.67 4.75
C GLY A 122 -17.88 3.59 6.19
N VAL A 123 -17.31 2.72 7.02
CA VAL A 123 -17.60 2.64 8.47
C VAL A 123 -16.33 2.98 9.24
N PRO A 124 -16.37 3.94 10.18
CA PRO A 124 -17.43 4.93 10.43
C PRO A 124 -17.58 5.93 9.29
N MET A 125 -18.74 6.57 9.19
CA MET A 125 -19.17 7.46 8.07
C MET A 125 -18.22 8.64 7.71
N LYS A 126 -17.11 8.80 8.36
CA LYS A 126 -16.10 9.85 8.11
C LYS A 126 -14.70 9.27 7.94
N SER A 127 -14.54 7.95 7.94
CA SER A 127 -13.22 7.35 7.72
C SER A 127 -12.88 7.36 6.23
N TYR A 128 -11.67 7.79 5.94
CA TYR A 128 -11.09 7.61 4.62
C TYR A 128 -10.38 6.26 4.61
N SER A 129 -11.04 5.27 4.02
CA SER A 129 -10.40 3.98 3.79
C SER A 129 -10.07 3.85 2.32
N LEU A 130 -8.87 3.38 2.04
CA LEU A 130 -8.45 2.94 0.72
C LEU A 130 -8.63 1.42 0.63
N LEU A 131 -8.93 0.92 -0.55
CA LEU A 131 -9.09 -0.49 -0.83
C LEU A 131 -7.92 -0.97 -1.68
N GLY A 132 -7.01 -1.72 -1.07
CA GLY A 132 -5.87 -2.34 -1.72
C GLY A 132 -6.26 -3.65 -2.40
N ILE A 133 -5.95 -3.79 -3.68
CA ILE A 133 -6.08 -5.05 -4.40
C ILE A 133 -4.68 -5.58 -4.68
N ASN A 134 -4.34 -6.67 -3.99
CA ASN A 134 -3.07 -7.34 -4.12
C ASN A 134 -3.22 -8.67 -4.88
N ARG A 135 -2.10 -9.36 -5.12
CA ARG A 135 -2.07 -10.66 -5.80
C ARG A 135 -2.88 -11.71 -5.05
N ASN A 136 -3.46 -12.64 -5.79
CA ASN A 136 -4.09 -13.80 -5.19
C ASN A 136 -3.02 -14.68 -4.50
N LEU A 137 -3.11 -14.84 -3.18
CA LEU A 137 -2.14 -15.58 -2.37
C LEU A 137 -2.10 -17.08 -2.71
N ALA A 138 -3.20 -17.66 -3.19
CA ALA A 138 -3.25 -19.08 -3.55
C ALA A 138 -2.50 -19.38 -4.86
N THR A 139 -2.52 -18.45 -5.82
CA THR A 139 -1.86 -18.65 -7.11
C THR A 139 -0.48 -17.99 -7.20
N MET A 140 -0.16 -17.08 -6.29
CA MET A 140 1.05 -16.24 -6.27
C MET A 140 1.31 -15.50 -7.61
N LYS A 141 0.38 -15.53 -8.55
CA LYS A 141 0.49 -14.82 -9.82
C LYS A 141 0.38 -13.31 -9.58
N VAL A 142 1.41 -12.62 -10.03
CA VAL A 142 1.49 -11.16 -10.01
C VAL A 142 0.89 -10.68 -11.34
N ASP A 143 -0.35 -10.18 -11.31
CA ASP A 143 -1.06 -9.77 -12.52
C ASP A 143 -1.97 -8.56 -12.25
N VAL A 144 -1.72 -7.48 -12.97
CA VAL A 144 -2.57 -6.27 -12.99
C VAL A 144 -4.01 -6.61 -13.39
N GLY A 145 -4.21 -7.66 -14.16
CA GLY A 145 -5.54 -8.18 -14.55
C GLY A 145 -6.42 -8.55 -13.34
N THR A 146 -5.84 -8.88 -12.19
CA THR A 146 -6.63 -9.09 -10.97
C THR A 146 -7.28 -7.79 -10.51
N THR A 147 -6.53 -6.70 -10.42
CA THR A 147 -7.10 -5.39 -10.09
C THR A 147 -8.17 -4.98 -11.10
N LEU A 148 -7.93 -5.16 -12.40
CA LEU A 148 -8.89 -4.79 -13.45
C LEU A 148 -10.22 -5.54 -13.32
N ARG A 149 -10.16 -6.85 -13.06
CA ARG A 149 -11.38 -7.67 -12.85
C ARG A 149 -12.14 -7.28 -11.58
N LEU A 150 -11.43 -6.95 -10.50
CA LEU A 150 -12.04 -6.60 -9.21
C LEU A 150 -12.53 -5.15 -9.19
N ALA A 151 -11.91 -4.26 -9.97
CA ALA A 151 -12.32 -2.86 -10.07
C ALA A 151 -13.78 -2.70 -10.54
N ASP A 152 -14.27 -3.60 -11.38
CA ASP A 152 -15.67 -3.58 -11.85
C ASP A 152 -16.68 -3.86 -10.73
N LEU A 153 -16.25 -4.42 -9.61
CA LEU A 153 -17.09 -4.71 -8.46
C LEU A 153 -17.10 -3.57 -7.42
N VAL A 154 -16.33 -2.51 -7.64
CA VAL A 154 -16.20 -1.37 -6.72
C VAL A 154 -16.85 -0.14 -7.34
N GLU A 155 -17.82 0.44 -6.61
CA GLU A 155 -18.59 1.61 -7.08
C GLU A 155 -17.73 2.86 -7.24
N ASP A 156 -16.96 3.20 -6.21
CA ASP A 156 -16.02 4.32 -6.25
C ASP A 156 -14.59 3.82 -6.47
N ARG A 157 -14.16 3.77 -7.72
CA ARG A 157 -12.81 3.32 -8.09
C ARG A 157 -11.69 4.25 -7.62
N ARG A 158 -12.02 5.45 -7.14
CA ARG A 158 -11.03 6.41 -6.64
C ARG A 158 -10.39 5.95 -5.33
N VAL A 159 -11.08 5.09 -4.57
CA VAL A 159 -10.53 4.49 -3.34
C VAL A 159 -9.60 3.31 -3.60
N LEU A 160 -9.51 2.83 -4.86
CA LEU A 160 -8.72 1.65 -5.21
C LEU A 160 -7.22 1.98 -5.25
N VAL A 161 -6.44 1.08 -4.66
CA VAL A 161 -4.98 1.00 -4.76
C VAL A 161 -4.60 -0.33 -5.38
N SER A 162 -3.92 -0.32 -6.53
CA SER A 162 -3.36 -1.54 -7.12
C SER A 162 -1.97 -1.79 -6.56
N GLU A 163 -1.73 -2.95 -5.93
CA GLU A 163 -0.53 -3.19 -5.12
C GLU A 163 0.50 -4.14 -5.75
N SER A 164 0.18 -4.84 -6.82
CA SER A 164 1.08 -5.86 -7.37
C SER A 164 1.11 -5.90 -8.88
N GLY A 165 2.26 -6.33 -9.43
CA GLY A 165 2.40 -6.59 -10.86
C GLY A 165 2.65 -5.38 -11.74
N ILE A 166 2.91 -4.22 -11.17
CA ILE A 166 3.13 -2.99 -11.91
C ILE A 166 4.60 -2.90 -12.28
N GLN A 167 4.91 -3.18 -13.54
CA GLN A 167 6.28 -3.22 -14.05
C GLN A 167 6.49 -2.33 -15.28
N THR A 168 5.43 -1.96 -15.96
CA THR A 168 5.49 -1.20 -17.20
C THR A 168 4.50 -0.05 -17.20
N ARG A 169 4.77 0.95 -18.02
CA ARG A 169 3.84 2.05 -18.28
C ARG A 169 2.48 1.56 -18.74
N SER A 170 2.42 0.56 -19.63
CA SER A 170 1.16 -0.02 -20.12
C SER A 170 0.30 -0.55 -18.97
N HIS A 171 0.91 -1.06 -17.88
CA HIS A 171 0.17 -1.46 -16.68
C HIS A 171 -0.47 -0.26 -15.99
N VAL A 172 0.27 0.84 -15.84
CA VAL A 172 -0.24 2.08 -15.24
C VAL A 172 -1.37 2.69 -16.08
N GLU A 173 -1.20 2.75 -17.40
CA GLU A 173 -2.22 3.25 -18.32
C GLU A 173 -3.52 2.44 -18.25
N LYS A 174 -3.44 1.10 -18.27
CA LYS A 174 -4.60 0.23 -18.13
C LYS A 174 -5.34 0.43 -16.80
N LEU A 175 -4.62 0.61 -15.70
CA LEU A 175 -5.21 0.90 -14.39
C LEU A 175 -5.90 2.27 -14.39
N ALA A 176 -5.25 3.28 -14.95
CA ALA A 176 -5.81 4.64 -15.06
C ALA A 176 -7.08 4.65 -15.93
N ASP A 177 -7.08 3.96 -17.08
CA ASP A 177 -8.24 3.79 -17.95
C ASP A 177 -9.40 3.08 -17.25
N ALA A 178 -9.10 2.13 -16.36
CA ALA A 178 -10.08 1.49 -15.51
C ALA A 178 -10.56 2.36 -14.33
N GLY A 179 -10.07 3.58 -14.18
CA GLY A 179 -10.46 4.52 -13.12
C GLY A 179 -9.70 4.37 -11.80
N VAL A 180 -8.73 3.46 -11.70
CA VAL A 180 -7.85 3.32 -10.54
C VAL A 180 -6.93 4.55 -10.47
N ARG A 181 -6.84 5.18 -9.30
CA ARG A 181 -6.13 6.45 -9.11
C ARG A 181 -4.84 6.33 -8.30
N ALA A 182 -4.65 5.22 -7.61
CA ALA A 182 -3.46 4.99 -6.81
C ALA A 182 -2.84 3.61 -7.07
N VAL A 183 -1.53 3.57 -7.00
CA VAL A 183 -0.74 2.34 -7.13
C VAL A 183 0.32 2.27 -6.02
N LEU A 184 0.57 1.07 -5.51
CA LEU A 184 1.65 0.80 -4.57
C LEU A 184 2.69 -0.07 -5.28
N ILE A 185 3.90 0.47 -5.46
CA ILE A 185 4.99 -0.18 -6.20
C ILE A 185 6.19 -0.35 -5.28
N GLY A 186 6.52 -1.58 -4.92
CA GLY A 186 7.70 -1.90 -4.13
C GLY A 186 8.81 -2.56 -4.96
N GLU A 187 8.58 -3.79 -5.41
CA GLU A 187 9.60 -4.62 -6.03
C GLU A 187 10.26 -3.96 -7.25
N THR A 188 9.48 -3.41 -8.17
CA THR A 188 9.98 -2.76 -9.39
C THR A 188 10.95 -1.62 -9.07
N LEU A 189 10.59 -0.77 -8.10
CA LEU A 189 11.42 0.37 -7.70
C LEU A 189 12.62 -0.04 -6.84
N MET A 190 12.50 -1.10 -6.04
CA MET A 190 13.62 -1.58 -5.22
C MET A 190 14.69 -2.31 -6.02
N ARG A 191 14.32 -2.92 -7.17
CA ARG A 191 15.26 -3.61 -8.07
C ARG A 191 16.04 -2.65 -8.97
N THR A 192 15.57 -1.43 -9.14
CA THR A 192 16.25 -0.45 -10.01
C THR A 192 17.43 0.21 -9.31
N GLY A 193 18.47 0.52 -10.08
CA GLY A 193 19.58 1.38 -9.61
C GLY A 193 19.23 2.88 -9.67
N ASP A 194 18.22 3.27 -10.46
CA ASP A 194 17.76 4.66 -10.65
C ASP A 194 16.23 4.74 -10.53
N VAL A 195 15.77 5.07 -9.33
CA VAL A 195 14.35 5.25 -9.00
C VAL A 195 13.72 6.35 -9.84
N THR A 196 14.41 7.48 -10.02
CA THR A 196 13.87 8.64 -10.74
C THR A 196 13.58 8.31 -12.20
N THR A 197 14.52 7.65 -12.87
CA THR A 197 14.31 7.21 -14.26
C THR A 197 13.20 6.19 -14.34
N THR A 198 13.17 5.19 -13.47
CA THR A 198 12.10 4.17 -13.47
C THR A 198 10.72 4.78 -13.22
N MET A 199 10.59 5.71 -12.28
CA MET A 199 9.33 6.42 -12.04
C MET A 199 8.90 7.23 -13.27
N ARG A 200 9.83 7.91 -13.93
CA ARG A 200 9.53 8.64 -15.18
C ARG A 200 9.03 7.71 -16.28
N GLU A 201 9.68 6.58 -16.48
CA GLU A 201 9.27 5.58 -17.47
C GLU A 201 7.87 5.01 -17.19
N LEU A 202 7.51 4.83 -15.91
CA LEU A 202 6.21 4.32 -15.51
C LEU A 202 5.08 5.35 -15.66
N PHE A 203 5.31 6.62 -15.31
CA PHE A 203 4.24 7.60 -15.14
C PHE A 203 4.22 8.73 -16.18
N PHE A 204 5.37 9.10 -16.75
CA PHE A 204 5.44 10.26 -17.65
C PHE A 204 5.73 9.84 -19.09
N LYS A 205 5.07 10.49 -20.07
CA LYS A 205 5.42 10.29 -21.48
C LYS A 205 6.84 10.79 -21.72
N SER A 206 7.66 9.94 -22.32
CA SER A 206 8.93 10.41 -22.90
C SER A 206 8.59 11.51 -23.91
N THR A 207 8.88 12.76 -23.58
CA THR A 207 8.88 13.85 -24.56
C THR A 207 10.00 13.54 -25.54
N ARG A 208 9.64 13.03 -26.71
CA ARG A 208 10.55 12.97 -27.86
C ARG A 208 10.75 14.36 -28.40
#